data_d3a45677ec0b842fe373924c8ff0af6b
#
_entry.id   d3a45677ec0b842fe373924c8ff0af6b
#
_cell.length_a   1.000
_cell.length_b   1.000
_cell.length_c   1.000
_cell.angle_alpha   90.00
_cell.angle_beta   90.00
_cell.angle_gamma   90.00
#
_symmetry.space_group_name_H-M   'P 1'
#
loop_
_entity.id
_entity.type
_entity.pdbx_description
1 polymer ?
#
loop_
_entity_poly.entity_id
_entity_poly.type
_entity_poly.pdbx_seq_one_letter_code
_entity_poly.pdbx_strand_id
1 'polypeptide(L)'
;NYKVCGITLIDKYILDESAIKIRFNRLCEQFENNPKYIPNTEPDKEQTIPDDEHLSYEMGVNNKRYAAFYSQLPDSVTKEQALGYLTGPIGEVSPEKMLERASILRKCYMAAQNKRVGFMLVEESAGKYRIYMFYENEYNKANGEDL
;
A
#
# COMPACT_ATOMS: atom_id res chain seq x y z
N ASN A 1 -2.89 -14.42 25.26
CA ASN A 1 -3.42 -13.25 24.57
C ASN A 1 -3.14 -13.31 23.08
N TYR A 2 -4.13 -13.75 22.31
CA TYR A 2 -4.05 -13.77 20.86
C TYR A 2 -4.38 -12.41 20.28
N LYS A 3 -3.52 -11.92 19.38
CA LYS A 3 -3.73 -10.67 18.66
C LYS A 3 -3.82 -10.96 17.16
N VAL A 4 -4.64 -10.21 16.47
CA VAL A 4 -4.76 -10.32 15.01
C VAL A 4 -3.52 -9.73 14.35
N CYS A 5 -2.80 -10.56 13.58
CA CYS A 5 -1.62 -10.14 12.82
C CYS A 5 -1.90 -9.99 11.32
N GLY A 6 -3.02 -10.54 10.84
CA GLY A 6 -3.39 -10.44 9.44
C GLY A 6 -4.86 -10.66 9.23
N ILE A 7 -5.42 -9.96 8.26
CA ILE A 7 -6.80 -10.11 7.80
C ILE A 7 -6.78 -10.14 6.28
N THR A 8 -7.44 -11.13 5.70
CA THR A 8 -7.68 -11.18 4.26
C THR A 8 -9.16 -10.99 3.99
N LEU A 9 -9.47 -10.03 3.13
CA LEU A 9 -10.82 -9.74 2.67
C LEU A 9 -10.91 -10.05 1.18
N ILE A 10 -11.97 -10.73 0.80
CA ILE A 10 -12.23 -11.08 -0.60
C ILE A 10 -13.54 -10.41 -1.00
N ASP A 11 -13.51 -9.68 -2.11
CA ASP A 11 -14.72 -9.05 -2.64
C ASP A 11 -15.81 -10.09 -2.88
N LYS A 12 -17.03 -9.77 -2.46
CA LYS A 12 -18.17 -10.65 -2.64
C LYS A 12 -18.55 -10.83 -4.10
N TYR A 13 -18.44 -9.78 -4.90
CA TYR A 13 -18.87 -9.76 -6.28
C TYR A 13 -17.71 -9.85 -7.26
N ILE A 14 -17.91 -10.58 -8.34
CA ILE A 14 -16.99 -10.67 -9.48
C ILE A 14 -17.43 -9.61 -10.48
N LEU A 15 -16.49 -8.82 -10.99
CA LEU A 15 -16.73 -7.69 -11.86
C LEU A 15 -16.06 -7.88 -13.22
N ASP A 16 -16.60 -7.21 -14.24
CA ASP A 16 -15.96 -7.12 -15.56
C ASP A 16 -14.75 -6.17 -15.54
N GLU A 17 -14.04 -6.07 -16.65
CA GLU A 17 -12.83 -5.27 -16.76
C GLU A 17 -13.05 -3.80 -16.42
N SER A 18 -14.09 -3.19 -16.99
CA SER A 18 -14.37 -1.76 -16.76
C SER A 18 -14.70 -1.47 -15.30
N ALA A 19 -15.54 -2.31 -14.70
CA ALA A 19 -15.98 -2.13 -13.32
C ALA A 19 -14.83 -2.39 -12.32
N ILE A 20 -13.98 -3.38 -12.56
CA ILE A 20 -12.88 -3.68 -11.66
C ILE A 20 -11.79 -2.60 -11.69
N LYS A 21 -11.52 -1.98 -12.84
CA LYS A 21 -10.61 -0.83 -12.93
C LYS A 21 -11.08 0.33 -12.06
N ILE A 22 -12.37 0.66 -12.16
CA ILE A 22 -12.99 1.73 -11.35
C ILE A 22 -12.86 1.41 -9.88
N ARG A 23 -13.17 0.17 -9.48
CA ARG A 23 -13.08 -0.25 -8.08
C ARG A 23 -11.65 -0.21 -7.56
N PHE A 24 -10.69 -0.74 -8.31
CA PHE A 24 -9.28 -0.71 -7.95
C PHE A 24 -8.77 0.72 -7.77
N ASN A 25 -9.05 1.59 -8.73
CA ASN A 25 -8.61 2.98 -8.69
C ASN A 25 -9.26 3.77 -7.55
N ARG A 26 -10.53 3.49 -7.22
CA ARG A 26 -11.19 4.09 -6.06
C ARG A 26 -10.55 3.66 -4.74
N LEU A 27 -10.15 2.42 -4.62
CA LEU A 27 -9.41 1.96 -3.44
C LEU A 27 -8.06 2.67 -3.31
N CYS A 28 -7.31 2.83 -4.40
CA CYS A 28 -6.09 3.62 -4.41
C CYS A 28 -6.36 5.04 -3.92
N GLU A 29 -7.37 5.70 -4.46
CA GLU A 29 -7.75 7.06 -4.08
C GLU A 29 -8.13 7.17 -2.61
N GLN A 30 -8.89 6.22 -2.08
CA GLN A 30 -9.26 6.19 -0.66
C GLN A 30 -8.04 6.13 0.26
N PHE A 31 -7.04 5.32 -0.05
CA PHE A 31 -5.82 5.24 0.74
C PHE A 31 -4.92 6.46 0.55
N GLU A 32 -4.82 6.98 -0.66
CA GLU A 32 -4.06 8.20 -0.93
C GLU A 32 -4.64 9.43 -0.22
N ASN A 33 -5.96 9.50 -0.09
CA ASN A 33 -6.64 10.58 0.64
C ASN A 33 -6.70 10.34 2.15
N ASN A 34 -6.33 9.17 2.63
CA ASN A 34 -6.32 8.88 4.06
C ASN A 34 -5.04 9.42 4.70
N PRO A 35 -5.14 10.33 5.69
CA PRO A 35 -3.95 10.93 6.31
C PRO A 35 -3.09 9.96 7.10
N LYS A 36 -3.57 8.75 7.36
CA LYS A 36 -2.85 7.72 8.13
C LYS A 36 -1.98 6.80 7.26
N TYR A 37 -2.12 6.88 5.94
CA TYR A 37 -1.44 5.96 5.02
C TYR A 37 -0.63 6.72 3.98
N ILE A 38 0.51 6.13 3.61
CA ILE A 38 1.32 6.55 2.47
C ILE A 38 1.51 5.36 1.53
N PRO A 39 1.66 5.61 0.21
CA PRO A 39 2.01 4.55 -0.73
C PRO A 39 3.33 3.89 -0.35
N ASN A 40 3.35 2.55 -0.38
CA ASN A 40 4.56 1.76 -0.15
C ASN A 40 5.15 1.33 -1.48
N THR A 41 5.44 2.31 -2.34
CA THR A 41 6.05 2.14 -3.65
C THR A 41 7.06 3.26 -3.89
N GLU A 42 7.81 3.13 -4.98
CA GLU A 42 8.65 4.23 -5.44
C GLU A 42 7.79 5.47 -5.72
N PRO A 43 8.26 6.67 -5.35
CA PRO A 43 7.45 7.90 -5.45
C PRO A 43 6.89 8.21 -6.83
N ASP A 44 7.55 7.71 -7.87
CA ASP A 44 7.20 7.99 -9.27
C ASP A 44 6.29 6.91 -9.90
N LYS A 45 5.93 5.88 -9.14
CA LYS A 45 5.06 4.82 -9.64
C LYS A 45 3.61 5.05 -9.25
N GLU A 46 2.80 5.29 -10.27
CA GLU A 46 1.34 5.24 -10.09
C GLU A 46 0.89 3.80 -9.88
N GLN A 47 0.05 3.60 -8.88
CA GLN A 47 -0.56 2.30 -8.60
C GLN A 47 -1.89 2.11 -9.32
N THR A 48 -2.45 3.17 -9.87
CA THR A 48 -3.73 3.14 -10.59
C THR A 48 -3.61 2.46 -11.95
N ILE A 49 -4.73 1.90 -12.41
CA ILE A 49 -4.80 1.22 -13.71
C ILE A 49 -5.30 2.21 -14.76
N PRO A 50 -4.56 2.42 -15.87
CA PRO A 50 -5.03 3.25 -16.97
C PRO A 50 -6.30 2.70 -17.64
N ASP A 51 -7.14 3.58 -18.15
CA ASP A 51 -8.42 3.21 -18.77
C ASP A 51 -8.26 2.35 -20.03
N ASP A 52 -7.17 2.57 -20.77
CA ASP A 52 -6.88 1.88 -22.04
C ASP A 52 -6.17 0.53 -21.85
N GLU A 53 -5.90 0.13 -20.63
CA GLU A 53 -5.20 -1.11 -20.37
C GLU A 53 -6.13 -2.33 -20.54
N HIS A 54 -5.67 -3.36 -21.25
CA HIS A 54 -6.36 -4.63 -21.43
C HIS A 54 -5.89 -5.65 -20.42
N LEU A 55 -6.64 -5.80 -19.31
CA LEU A 55 -6.21 -6.56 -18.14
C LEU A 55 -5.90 -8.03 -18.44
N SER A 56 -6.80 -8.74 -19.12
CA SER A 56 -6.58 -10.15 -19.43
C SER A 56 -5.36 -10.38 -20.31
N TYR A 57 -5.13 -9.50 -21.27
CA TYR A 57 -3.94 -9.56 -22.12
C TYR A 57 -2.66 -9.30 -21.33
N GLU A 58 -2.64 -8.20 -20.57
CA GLU A 58 -1.46 -7.84 -19.78
C GLU A 58 -1.13 -8.89 -18.72
N MET A 59 -2.13 -9.44 -18.06
CA MET A 59 -1.95 -10.49 -17.07
C MET A 59 -1.55 -11.83 -17.67
N GLY A 60 -2.19 -12.21 -18.78
CA GLY A 60 -1.98 -13.51 -19.42
C GLY A 60 -0.73 -13.57 -20.30
N VAL A 61 -0.47 -12.53 -21.09
CA VAL A 61 0.64 -12.50 -22.06
C VAL A 61 1.90 -11.86 -21.46
N ASN A 62 1.75 -10.71 -20.82
CA ASN A 62 2.89 -9.95 -20.28
C ASN A 62 3.17 -10.27 -18.80
N ASN A 63 2.45 -11.20 -18.21
CA ASN A 63 2.59 -11.62 -16.82
C ASN A 63 2.53 -10.45 -15.82
N LYS A 64 1.77 -9.40 -16.17
CA LYS A 64 1.62 -8.21 -15.34
C LYS A 64 0.71 -8.52 -14.14
N ARG A 65 1.02 -7.92 -13.00
CA ARG A 65 0.21 -8.01 -11.79
C ARG A 65 -0.22 -6.62 -11.36
N TYR A 66 -1.46 -6.49 -10.94
CA TYR A 66 -2.05 -5.24 -10.45
C TYR A 66 -2.24 -5.35 -8.96
N ALA A 67 -1.43 -4.63 -8.24
CA ALA A 67 -1.48 -4.59 -6.78
C ALA A 67 -1.09 -3.20 -6.29
N ALA A 68 -1.68 -2.79 -5.19
CA ALA A 68 -1.35 -1.53 -4.53
C ALA A 68 -1.03 -1.80 -3.06
N PHE A 69 -0.04 -1.10 -2.54
CA PHE A 69 0.45 -1.27 -1.18
C PHE A 69 0.56 0.07 -0.49
N TYR A 70 0.07 0.13 0.75
CA TYR A 70 0.11 1.31 1.59
C TYR A 70 0.61 0.95 2.97
N SER A 71 1.37 1.85 3.55
CA SER A 71 1.91 1.70 4.90
C SER A 71 1.27 2.69 5.84
N GLN A 72 0.95 2.23 7.04
CA GLN A 72 0.42 3.11 8.08
C GLN A 72 1.53 3.97 8.66
N LEU A 73 1.26 5.27 8.78
CA LEU A 73 2.16 6.21 9.43
C LEU A 73 2.17 6.02 10.95
N PRO A 74 3.30 6.31 11.62
CA PRO A 74 3.33 6.44 13.08
C PRO A 74 2.39 7.56 13.54
N ASP A 75 1.81 7.42 14.72
CA ASP A 75 0.88 8.43 15.28
C ASP A 75 1.51 9.81 15.44
N SER A 76 2.84 9.86 15.65
CA SER A 76 3.59 11.09 15.85
C SER A 76 4.04 11.79 14.56
N VAL A 77 3.73 11.22 13.40
CA VAL A 77 4.19 11.73 12.10
C VAL A 77 2.99 12.03 11.21
N THR A 78 2.93 13.25 10.67
CA THR A 78 1.92 13.63 9.71
C THR A 78 2.31 13.15 8.29
N LYS A 79 1.35 12.96 7.43
CA LYS A 79 1.58 12.61 6.03
C LYS A 79 2.41 13.65 5.30
N GLU A 80 2.19 14.93 5.58
CA GLU A 80 2.96 16.03 5.02
C GLU A 80 4.43 15.97 5.41
N GLN A 81 4.72 15.70 6.68
CA GLN A 81 6.09 15.52 7.17
C GLN A 81 6.77 14.34 6.48
N ALA A 82 6.09 13.19 6.43
CA ALA A 82 6.64 11.98 5.80
C ALA A 82 6.95 12.21 4.32
N LEU A 83 6.00 12.74 3.56
CA LEU A 83 6.18 13.02 2.13
C LEU A 83 7.24 14.10 1.89
N GLY A 84 7.28 15.14 2.71
CA GLY A 84 8.29 16.19 2.62
C GLY A 84 9.72 15.65 2.81
N TYR A 85 9.91 14.72 3.74
CA TYR A 85 11.23 14.12 3.98
C TYR A 85 11.61 13.03 2.95
N LEU A 86 10.62 12.33 2.38
CA LEU A 86 10.88 11.30 1.38
C LEU A 86 11.15 11.89 -0.02
N THR A 87 10.50 13.01 -0.36
CA THR A 87 10.56 13.61 -1.70
C THR A 87 11.32 14.93 -1.74
N GLY A 88 11.59 15.54 -0.57
CA GLY A 88 12.22 16.83 -0.48
C GLY A 88 13.69 16.81 -0.88
N PRO A 89 14.22 17.95 -1.37
CA PRO A 89 15.64 18.06 -1.74
C PRO A 89 16.54 17.83 -0.53
N ILE A 90 17.63 17.11 -0.74
CA ILE A 90 18.73 17.02 0.21
C ILE A 90 19.48 18.35 0.12
N GLY A 91 18.96 19.39 0.79
CA GLY A 91 19.60 20.70 0.86
C GLY A 91 20.51 20.85 2.06
N GLU A 92 21.17 22.00 2.16
CA GLU A 92 21.90 22.38 3.36
C GLU A 92 20.95 22.50 4.53
N VAL A 93 20.96 21.52 5.41
CA VAL A 93 20.13 21.47 6.60
C VAL A 93 21.01 21.53 7.83
N SER A 94 20.57 22.24 8.85
CA SER A 94 21.28 22.26 10.13
C SER A 94 21.41 20.85 10.72
N PRO A 95 22.44 20.56 11.53
CA PRO A 95 22.61 19.25 12.16
C PRO A 95 21.39 18.80 12.95
N GLU A 96 20.70 19.72 13.62
CA GLU A 96 19.49 19.45 14.41
C GLU A 96 18.34 18.97 13.52
N LYS A 97 18.12 19.63 12.37
CA LYS A 97 17.11 19.23 11.39
C LYS A 97 17.46 17.91 10.70
N MET A 98 18.73 17.62 10.49
CA MET A 98 19.17 16.32 9.97
C MET A 98 18.85 15.18 10.93
N LEU A 99 19.05 15.38 12.22
CA LEU A 99 18.69 14.40 13.25
C LEU A 99 17.19 14.18 13.35
N GLU A 100 16.41 15.25 13.29
CA GLU A 100 14.95 15.18 13.27
C GLU A 100 14.44 14.40 12.06
N ARG A 101 14.96 14.73 10.88
CA ARG A 101 14.65 14.03 9.63
C ARG A 101 14.97 12.53 9.72
N ALA A 102 16.16 12.19 10.18
CA ALA A 102 16.58 10.80 10.35
C ALA A 102 15.67 10.05 11.32
N SER A 103 15.27 10.68 12.43
CA SER A 103 14.36 10.09 13.40
C SER A 103 12.98 9.82 12.79
N ILE A 104 12.42 10.77 12.07
CA ILE A 104 11.11 10.62 11.40
C ILE A 104 11.15 9.55 10.32
N LEU A 105 12.18 9.55 9.47
CA LEU A 105 12.35 8.54 8.44
C LEU A 105 12.49 7.13 9.03
N ARG A 106 13.21 6.99 10.14
CA ARG A 106 13.34 5.71 10.83
C ARG A 106 11.99 5.21 11.36
N LYS A 107 11.20 6.08 11.98
CA LYS A 107 9.86 5.74 12.47
C LYS A 107 8.94 5.32 11.33
N CYS A 108 8.96 6.04 10.20
CA CYS A 108 8.20 5.70 9.02
C CYS A 108 8.62 4.35 8.44
N TYR A 109 9.92 4.09 8.35
CA TYR A 109 10.45 2.83 7.86
C TYR A 109 10.03 1.64 8.72
N MET A 110 10.10 1.79 10.04
CA MET A 110 9.66 0.77 10.98
C MET A 110 8.15 0.51 10.86
N ALA A 111 7.34 1.56 10.77
CA ALA A 111 5.90 1.43 10.58
C ALA A 111 5.55 0.77 9.24
N ALA A 112 6.25 1.14 8.18
CA ALA A 112 6.06 0.58 6.84
C ALA A 112 6.32 -0.94 6.78
N GLN A 113 7.18 -1.45 7.61
CA GLN A 113 7.43 -2.88 7.69
C GLN A 113 6.41 -3.63 8.55
N ASN A 114 5.79 -2.95 9.49
CA ASN A 114 4.99 -3.60 10.53
C ASN A 114 3.49 -3.46 10.35
N LYS A 115 3.03 -2.36 9.76
CA LYS A 115 1.59 -2.11 9.54
C LYS A 115 1.33 -1.71 8.10
N ARG A 116 0.83 -2.64 7.33
CA ARG A 116 0.58 -2.45 5.90
C ARG A 116 -0.77 -2.98 5.49
N VAL A 117 -1.29 -2.36 4.44
CA VAL A 117 -2.43 -2.87 3.69
C VAL A 117 -2.05 -3.00 2.23
N GLY A 118 -2.51 -4.06 1.62
CA GLY A 118 -2.35 -4.28 0.19
C GLY A 118 -3.64 -4.81 -0.40
N PHE A 119 -3.84 -4.57 -1.67
CA PHE A 119 -4.90 -5.20 -2.43
C PHE A 119 -4.42 -5.54 -3.83
N MET A 120 -4.93 -6.64 -4.33
CA MET A 120 -4.54 -7.16 -5.63
C MET A 120 -5.76 -7.57 -6.44
N LEU A 121 -5.63 -7.42 -7.73
CA LEU A 121 -6.63 -7.84 -8.70
C LEU A 121 -6.38 -9.29 -9.06
N VAL A 122 -7.43 -10.11 -9.00
CA VAL A 122 -7.39 -11.52 -9.35
C VAL A 122 -8.40 -11.78 -10.47
N GLU A 123 -7.96 -12.44 -11.52
CA GLU A 123 -8.85 -12.93 -12.59
C GLU A 123 -9.42 -14.30 -12.19
N GLU A 124 -10.71 -14.35 -11.85
CA GLU A 124 -11.37 -15.59 -11.42
C GLU A 124 -11.75 -16.48 -12.61
N SER A 125 -12.12 -15.87 -13.70
CA SER A 125 -12.39 -16.51 -14.99
C SER A 125 -12.17 -15.48 -16.10
N ALA A 126 -12.15 -15.89 -17.35
CA ALA A 126 -11.86 -15.02 -18.48
C ALA A 126 -12.72 -13.75 -18.48
N GLY A 127 -12.07 -12.61 -18.32
CA GLY A 127 -12.72 -11.30 -18.28
C GLY A 127 -13.52 -11.00 -17.02
N LYS A 128 -13.36 -11.79 -15.97
CA LYS A 128 -14.05 -11.63 -14.68
C LYS A 128 -13.04 -11.53 -13.55
N TYR A 129 -13.15 -10.48 -12.76
CA TYR A 129 -12.14 -10.07 -11.79
C TYR A 129 -12.73 -9.83 -10.41
N ARG A 130 -11.86 -9.96 -9.41
CA ARG A 130 -12.18 -9.73 -8.01
C ARG A 130 -10.97 -9.09 -7.34
N ILE A 131 -11.18 -8.28 -6.30
CA ILE A 131 -10.10 -7.73 -5.50
C ILE A 131 -9.97 -8.53 -4.21
N TYR A 132 -8.73 -8.91 -3.90
CA TYR A 132 -8.32 -9.46 -2.63
C TYR A 132 -7.57 -8.38 -1.88
N MET A 133 -8.00 -8.10 -0.65
CA MET A 133 -7.37 -7.13 0.23
C MET A 133 -6.79 -7.85 1.43
N PHE A 134 -5.61 -7.46 1.86
CA PHE A 134 -4.98 -7.99 3.05
C PHE A 134 -4.42 -6.87 3.91
N TYR A 135 -4.56 -7.03 5.20
CA TYR A 135 -4.00 -6.18 6.23
C TYR A 135 -2.99 -7.00 7.03
N GLU A 136 -1.82 -6.46 7.24
CA GLU A 136 -0.76 -7.08 8.01
C GLU A 136 -0.34 -6.18 9.17
N ASN A 137 -0.11 -6.79 10.32
CA ASN A 137 0.44 -6.13 11.49
C ASN A 137 1.50 -7.03 12.14
N GLU A 138 2.74 -6.81 11.76
CA GLU A 138 3.87 -7.60 12.25
C GLU A 138 4.08 -7.48 13.76
N TYR A 139 3.67 -6.36 14.38
CA TYR A 139 3.75 -6.19 15.84
C TYR A 139 2.89 -7.20 16.61
N ASN A 140 1.85 -7.72 15.97
CA ASN A 140 0.97 -8.71 16.57
C ASN A 140 1.35 -10.14 16.22
N LYS A 141 2.37 -10.33 15.38
CA LYS A 141 2.85 -11.65 15.01
C LYS A 141 3.49 -12.33 16.23
N ALA A 142 3.06 -13.56 16.50
CA ALA A 142 3.66 -14.36 17.56
C ALA A 142 5.12 -14.71 17.18
N ASN A 143 6.02 -14.59 18.14
CA ASN A 143 7.35 -15.14 17.99
C ASN A 143 7.29 -16.68 18.03
N GLY A 144 8.18 -17.34 17.33
CA GLY A 144 8.24 -18.80 17.33
C GLY A 144 8.32 -19.43 18.72
N GLU A 145 8.77 -18.67 19.70
CA GLU A 145 8.83 -19.07 21.11
C GLU A 145 7.43 -19.11 21.77
N ASP A 146 6.44 -18.44 21.22
CA ASP A 146 5.08 -18.38 21.74
C ASP A 146 4.16 -19.47 21.16
N LEU A 147 4.73 -20.26 20.30
CA LEU A 147 4.07 -21.41 19.71
C LEU A 147 4.38 -22.66 20.58
#